data_134a3f6423bad317a2996e16b1c9d1fa
#
_entry.id   134a3f6423bad317a2996e16b1c9d1fa
#
_cell.length_a   1.000
_cell.length_b   1.000
_cell.length_c   1.000
_cell.angle_alpha   90.00
_cell.angle_beta   90.00
_cell.angle_gamma   90.00
#
_symmetry.space_group_name_H-M   'P 1'
#
loop_
_entity.id
_entity.type
_entity.pdbx_description
1 polymer ?
#
loop_
_entity_poly.entity_id
_entity_poly.type
_entity_poly.pdbx_seq_one_letter_code
_entity_poly.pdbx_strand_id
1 'polypeptide(L)'
;MVVNFGTTGSHCFATGTIVACHQFIQRDMDVTGMGFELGVTPFEDMPPLLEFPAVFAGLPNVRCGSGDGFVTSKLTVQCDVIDMEAYALAKVCRLENARFACAKYVTDGADHSAANDWHSNLPRAAAAFLDLYQSLIARRKTDKT
;
A
#
# COMPACT_ATOMS: atom_id res chain seq x y z
N MET A 1 4.61 -14.00 -9.06
CA MET A 1 4.11 -13.18 -7.94
C MET A 1 5.04 -12.00 -7.76
N VAL A 2 4.49 -10.81 -7.76
CA VAL A 2 5.19 -9.56 -7.42
C VAL A 2 4.98 -9.28 -5.94
N VAL A 3 6.03 -8.88 -5.22
CA VAL A 3 5.96 -8.49 -3.81
C VAL A 3 6.48 -7.07 -3.68
N ASN A 4 5.66 -6.17 -3.15
CA ASN A 4 6.04 -4.80 -2.83
C ASN A 4 6.27 -4.66 -1.32
N PHE A 5 7.45 -4.25 -0.93
CA PHE A 5 7.76 -3.76 0.39
C PHE A 5 8.05 -2.26 0.30
N GLY A 6 7.40 -1.45 1.10
CA GLY A 6 7.59 -0.01 1.07
C GLY A 6 7.14 0.68 2.35
N THR A 7 7.47 1.94 2.47
CA THR A 7 7.01 2.80 3.57
C THR A 7 5.63 3.38 3.27
N THR A 8 4.97 3.85 4.32
CA THR A 8 3.64 4.46 4.22
C THR A 8 3.40 5.44 5.36
N GLY A 9 2.63 6.49 5.10
CA GLY A 9 2.02 7.32 6.12
C GLY A 9 0.68 6.74 6.58
N SER A 10 0.25 7.03 7.81
CA SER A 10 -1.06 6.61 8.31
C SER A 10 -1.59 7.51 9.40
N HIS A 11 -2.90 7.83 9.33
CA HIS A 11 -3.64 8.45 10.45
C HIS A 11 -4.25 7.39 11.39
N CYS A 12 -4.22 6.10 11.00
CA CYS A 12 -4.91 5.02 11.71
C CYS A 12 -3.95 4.12 12.49
N PHE A 13 -2.70 3.99 12.03
CA PHE A 13 -1.71 3.09 12.62
C PHE A 13 -0.50 3.86 13.16
N ALA A 14 0.02 3.41 14.29
CA ALA A 14 1.22 4.00 14.88
C ALA A 14 2.46 3.70 14.03
N THR A 15 3.40 4.64 14.03
CA THR A 15 4.74 4.46 13.47
C THR A 15 5.40 3.20 14.01
N GLY A 16 6.01 2.42 13.13
CA GLY A 16 6.60 1.12 13.45
C GLY A 16 5.69 -0.07 13.18
N THR A 17 4.40 0.15 12.89
CA THR A 17 3.48 -0.93 12.52
C THR A 17 3.77 -1.42 11.11
N ILE A 18 3.77 -2.76 10.90
CA ILE A 18 3.74 -3.35 9.56
C ILE A 18 2.31 -3.77 9.25
N VAL A 19 1.83 -3.43 8.06
CA VAL A 19 0.49 -3.76 7.58
C VAL A 19 0.54 -4.50 6.25
N ALA A 20 -0.47 -5.32 5.97
CA ALA A 20 -0.66 -6.01 4.69
C ALA A 20 -1.71 -5.28 3.87
N CYS A 21 -1.30 -4.67 2.77
CA CYS A 21 -2.24 -4.03 1.86
C CYS A 21 -2.86 -5.10 0.94
N HIS A 22 -4.19 -5.16 0.90
CA HIS A 22 -4.95 -6.06 0.04
C HIS A 22 -5.95 -5.34 -0.84
N GLN A 23 -6.25 -4.07 -0.54
CA GLN A 23 -7.07 -3.16 -1.32
C GLN A 23 -6.26 -1.94 -1.71
N PHE A 24 -6.41 -1.49 -2.97
CA PHE A 24 -5.62 -0.39 -3.54
C PHE A 24 -6.54 0.56 -4.29
N ILE A 25 -6.41 1.87 -4.02
CA ILE A 25 -7.14 2.94 -4.69
C ILE A 25 -6.20 4.05 -5.11
N GLN A 26 -6.43 4.63 -6.30
CA GLN A 26 -5.72 5.84 -6.71
C GLN A 26 -6.40 7.04 -6.06
N ARG A 27 -5.82 7.56 -4.99
CA ARG A 27 -6.44 8.57 -4.11
C ARG A 27 -6.54 9.98 -4.70
N ASP A 28 -5.72 10.27 -5.70
CA ASP A 28 -5.64 11.57 -6.39
C ASP A 28 -6.27 11.58 -7.79
N MET A 29 -6.90 10.46 -8.20
CA MET A 29 -7.68 10.40 -9.42
C MET A 29 -9.11 10.90 -9.15
N ASP A 30 -9.32 12.19 -9.37
CA ASP A 30 -10.63 12.82 -9.23
C ASP A 30 -11.04 13.52 -10.53
N VAL A 31 -11.88 12.86 -11.28
CA VAL A 31 -12.53 13.35 -12.50
C VAL A 31 -14.06 13.31 -12.37
N THR A 32 -14.57 13.42 -11.15
CA THR A 32 -16.00 13.43 -10.85
C THR A 32 -16.73 14.56 -11.56
N GLY A 33 -16.06 15.70 -11.77
CA GLY A 33 -16.59 16.80 -12.59
C GLY A 33 -16.88 16.46 -14.04
N MET A 34 -16.34 15.34 -14.55
CA MET A 34 -16.62 14.80 -15.89
C MET A 34 -17.66 13.65 -15.86
N GLY A 35 -18.25 13.37 -14.69
CA GLY A 35 -19.27 12.32 -14.52
C GLY A 35 -18.73 10.92 -14.25
N PHE A 36 -17.44 10.77 -13.96
CA PHE A 36 -16.85 9.50 -13.55
C PHE A 36 -16.89 9.33 -12.03
N GLU A 37 -16.82 8.10 -11.56
CA GLU A 37 -16.69 7.79 -10.13
C GLU A 37 -15.28 8.15 -9.64
N LEU A 38 -15.16 8.56 -8.37
CA LEU A 38 -13.89 8.87 -7.72
C LEU A 38 -12.94 7.66 -7.76
N GLY A 39 -11.70 7.87 -8.19
CA GLY A 39 -10.68 6.84 -8.34
C GLY A 39 -10.72 6.08 -9.66
N VAL A 40 -11.71 6.33 -10.52
CA VAL A 40 -11.79 5.71 -11.86
C VAL A 40 -10.92 6.48 -12.84
N THR A 41 -10.03 5.77 -13.54
CA THR A 41 -9.35 6.32 -14.72
C THR A 41 -10.35 6.31 -15.90
N PRO A 42 -10.63 7.46 -16.54
CA PRO A 42 -11.56 7.53 -17.67
C PRO A 42 -11.21 6.56 -18.78
N PHE A 43 -12.25 5.95 -19.38
CA PHE A 43 -12.15 5.06 -20.55
C PHE A 43 -11.38 3.75 -20.31
N GLU A 44 -11.07 3.41 -19.08
CA GLU A 44 -10.52 2.10 -18.69
C GLU A 44 -11.61 1.20 -18.11
N ASP A 45 -11.58 -0.07 -18.48
CA ASP A 45 -12.44 -1.10 -17.89
C ASP A 45 -11.78 -1.66 -16.62
N MET A 46 -11.68 -0.79 -15.59
CA MET A 46 -11.02 -1.10 -14.32
C MET A 46 -11.83 -0.51 -13.16
N PRO A 47 -12.14 -1.27 -12.11
CA PRO A 47 -12.82 -0.72 -10.96
C PRO A 47 -11.91 0.27 -10.19
N PRO A 48 -12.49 1.26 -9.49
CA PRO A 48 -11.73 2.23 -8.71
C PRO A 48 -10.94 1.58 -7.56
N LEU A 49 -11.42 0.44 -7.06
CA LEU A 49 -10.78 -0.33 -6.00
C LEU A 49 -10.26 -1.66 -6.54
N LEU A 50 -8.96 -1.87 -6.47
CA LEU A 50 -8.34 -3.15 -6.82
C LEU A 50 -8.16 -4.00 -5.57
N GLU A 51 -8.53 -5.29 -5.66
CA GLU A 51 -8.41 -6.23 -4.55
C GLU A 51 -7.52 -7.41 -4.92
N PHE A 52 -6.67 -7.81 -3.98
CA PHE A 52 -5.81 -8.97 -4.05
C PHE A 52 -5.92 -9.81 -2.78
N PRO A 53 -5.70 -11.13 -2.87
CA PRO A 53 -5.70 -11.99 -1.69
C PRO A 53 -4.65 -11.55 -0.66
N ALA A 54 -5.01 -11.56 0.63
CA ALA A 54 -4.06 -11.33 1.71
C ALA A 54 -3.02 -12.45 1.76
N VAL A 55 -1.74 -12.09 1.72
CA VAL A 55 -0.62 -13.04 1.69
C VAL A 55 0.12 -13.11 3.02
N PHE A 56 0.14 -12.03 3.78
CA PHE A 56 0.89 -11.91 5.02
C PHE A 56 0.01 -12.24 6.23
N ALA A 57 -0.01 -13.50 6.64
CA ALA A 57 -0.78 -13.93 7.80
C ALA A 57 -0.32 -13.24 9.09
N GLY A 58 -1.26 -12.78 9.89
CA GLY A 58 -1.00 -12.14 11.19
C GLY A 58 -0.72 -10.63 11.12
N LEU A 59 -0.62 -10.04 9.93
CA LEU A 59 -0.57 -8.60 9.76
C LEU A 59 -1.98 -8.02 9.60
N PRO A 60 -2.23 -6.77 10.07
CA PRO A 60 -3.48 -6.07 9.78
C PRO A 60 -3.68 -5.91 8.29
N ASN A 61 -4.87 -6.29 7.79
CA ASN A 61 -5.25 -6.09 6.39
C ASN A 61 -5.83 -4.69 6.22
N VAL A 62 -5.30 -3.94 5.24
CA VAL A 62 -5.62 -2.52 5.08
C VAL A 62 -5.85 -2.14 3.62
N ARG A 63 -6.53 -1.00 3.44
CA ARG A 63 -6.64 -0.29 2.17
C ARG A 63 -5.51 0.72 2.03
N CYS A 64 -4.79 0.65 0.91
CA CYS A 64 -3.73 1.59 0.55
C CYS A 64 -4.25 2.60 -0.49
N GLY A 65 -4.08 3.88 -0.22
CA GLY A 65 -4.33 4.97 -1.15
C GLY A 65 -3.04 5.49 -1.75
N SER A 66 -2.81 5.25 -3.05
CA SER A 66 -1.61 5.73 -3.74
C SER A 66 -1.89 7.01 -4.53
N GLY A 67 -0.91 7.89 -4.62
CA GLY A 67 -0.98 9.13 -5.41
C GLY A 67 0.34 9.89 -5.40
N ASP A 68 0.52 10.82 -6.34
CA ASP A 68 1.82 11.46 -6.61
C ASP A 68 2.18 12.57 -5.60
N GLY A 69 1.22 13.07 -4.82
CA GLY A 69 1.49 14.09 -3.81
C GLY A 69 1.86 13.49 -2.45
N PHE A 70 2.89 14.04 -1.79
CA PHE A 70 3.20 13.74 -0.40
C PHE A 70 2.10 14.32 0.50
N VAL A 71 1.52 13.49 1.38
CA VAL A 71 0.35 13.87 2.18
C VAL A 71 0.77 14.41 3.54
N THR A 72 0.29 15.62 3.84
CA THR A 72 0.49 16.29 5.12
C THR A 72 -0.82 16.73 5.78
N SER A 73 -1.96 16.31 5.23
CA SER A 73 -3.29 16.67 5.69
C SER A 73 -4.30 15.54 5.44
N LYS A 74 -5.50 15.67 6.02
CA LYS A 74 -6.56 14.67 5.86
C LYS A 74 -7.00 14.54 4.39
N LEU A 75 -7.11 13.31 3.92
CA LEU A 75 -7.60 12.96 2.58
C LEU A 75 -9.13 12.90 2.53
N THR A 76 -9.66 13.13 1.32
CA THR A 76 -11.09 12.91 0.99
C THR A 76 -11.39 11.44 0.72
N VAL A 77 -10.43 10.70 0.16
CA VAL A 77 -10.55 9.27 -0.13
C VAL A 77 -10.30 8.45 1.13
N GLN A 78 -11.20 7.51 1.41
CA GLN A 78 -11.03 6.59 2.54
C GLN A 78 -9.96 5.55 2.26
N CYS A 79 -8.85 5.64 2.97
CA CYS A 79 -7.79 4.65 3.01
C CYS A 79 -7.17 4.61 4.41
N ASP A 80 -6.57 3.48 4.77
CA ASP A 80 -5.96 3.28 6.09
C ASP A 80 -4.50 3.72 6.10
N VAL A 81 -3.84 3.54 4.96
CA VAL A 81 -2.43 3.88 4.74
C VAL A 81 -2.25 4.57 3.39
N ILE A 82 -1.17 5.35 3.27
CA ILE A 82 -0.95 6.27 2.16
C ILE A 82 0.46 6.07 1.60
N ASP A 83 0.57 5.80 0.31
CA ASP A 83 1.84 5.70 -0.39
C ASP A 83 1.82 6.40 -1.76
N MET A 84 2.82 6.17 -2.57
CA MET A 84 2.95 6.80 -3.89
C MET A 84 3.04 5.78 -5.05
N GLU A 85 3.10 4.45 -4.81
CA GLU A 85 3.42 3.46 -5.85
C GLU A 85 2.50 2.24 -5.89
N ALA A 86 1.90 1.83 -4.77
CA ALA A 86 1.28 0.51 -4.66
C ALA A 86 0.11 0.30 -5.61
N TYR A 87 -0.71 1.33 -5.87
CA TYR A 87 -1.82 1.23 -6.84
C TYR A 87 -1.31 0.94 -8.25
N ALA A 88 -0.27 1.64 -8.70
CA ALA A 88 0.30 1.43 -10.03
C ALA A 88 0.83 0.00 -10.20
N LEU A 89 1.53 -0.52 -9.19
CA LEU A 89 2.02 -1.91 -9.19
C LEU A 89 0.87 -2.92 -9.16
N ALA A 90 -0.15 -2.67 -8.34
CA ALA A 90 -1.37 -3.49 -8.28
C ALA A 90 -2.09 -3.51 -9.65
N LYS A 91 -2.21 -2.35 -10.29
CA LYS A 91 -2.84 -2.20 -11.62
C LYS A 91 -2.12 -3.01 -12.68
N VAL A 92 -0.79 -2.91 -12.77
CA VAL A 92 0.01 -3.72 -13.70
C VAL A 92 -0.19 -5.21 -13.41
N CYS A 93 -0.14 -5.63 -12.14
CA CYS A 93 -0.37 -7.02 -11.79
C CYS A 93 -1.77 -7.52 -12.18
N ARG A 94 -2.79 -6.67 -12.09
CA ARG A 94 -4.16 -6.98 -12.52
C ARG A 94 -4.22 -7.17 -14.04
N LEU A 95 -3.62 -6.28 -14.81
CA LEU A 95 -3.58 -6.34 -16.27
C LEU A 95 -2.83 -7.58 -16.79
N GLU A 96 -1.73 -7.92 -16.13
CA GLU A 96 -0.87 -9.07 -16.49
C GLU A 96 -1.32 -10.39 -15.83
N ASN A 97 -2.48 -10.42 -15.17
CA ASN A 97 -2.96 -11.59 -14.41
C ASN A 97 -1.90 -12.16 -13.45
N ALA A 98 -1.10 -11.28 -12.86
CA ALA A 98 -0.03 -11.63 -11.94
C ALA A 98 -0.50 -11.55 -10.47
N ARG A 99 0.00 -12.47 -9.63
CA ARG A 99 -0.23 -12.38 -8.19
C ARG A 99 0.54 -11.21 -7.61
N PHE A 100 -0.13 -10.42 -6.76
CA PHE A 100 0.46 -9.28 -6.07
C PHE A 100 0.34 -9.44 -4.55
N ALA A 101 1.38 -9.06 -3.83
CA ALA A 101 1.41 -8.99 -2.37
C ALA A 101 2.10 -7.68 -1.96
N CYS A 102 1.53 -6.97 -1.01
CA CYS A 102 2.06 -5.68 -0.57
C CYS A 102 2.10 -5.63 0.97
N ALA A 103 3.26 -5.31 1.51
CA ALA A 103 3.41 -4.99 2.93
C ALA A 103 4.06 -3.61 3.07
N LYS A 104 3.54 -2.81 3.99
CA LYS A 104 3.99 -1.45 4.25
C LYS A 104 4.39 -1.28 5.72
N TYR A 105 5.47 -0.53 5.94
CA TYR A 105 5.90 -0.09 7.26
C TYR A 105 5.43 1.35 7.45
N VAL A 106 4.69 1.61 8.53
CA VAL A 106 4.23 2.96 8.86
C VAL A 106 5.41 3.77 9.39
N THR A 107 5.84 4.74 8.62
CA THR A 107 6.98 5.61 8.97
C THR A 107 6.56 6.90 9.64
N ASP A 108 5.34 7.37 9.39
CA ASP A 108 4.87 8.70 9.77
C ASP A 108 3.35 8.79 9.91
N GLY A 109 2.89 9.88 10.50
CA GLY A 109 1.47 10.17 10.73
C GLY A 109 0.74 10.82 9.56
N ALA A 110 1.35 10.92 8.37
CA ALA A 110 0.83 11.66 7.22
C ALA A 110 0.43 13.12 7.58
N ASP A 111 1.24 13.76 8.41
CA ASP A 111 1.05 15.10 8.95
C ASP A 111 2.24 16.03 8.64
N HIS A 112 2.32 17.17 9.29
CA HIS A 112 3.38 18.15 9.08
C HIS A 112 4.78 17.66 9.46
N SER A 113 4.91 16.65 10.33
CA SER A 113 6.20 16.04 10.73
C SER A 113 6.64 14.92 9.80
N ALA A 114 5.77 14.46 8.91
CA ALA A 114 5.92 13.24 8.12
C ALA A 114 7.27 13.09 7.40
N ALA A 115 7.81 14.17 6.84
CA ALA A 115 9.10 14.10 6.13
C ALA A 115 10.28 13.75 7.05
N ASN A 116 10.33 14.32 8.26
CA ASN A 116 11.37 14.04 9.25
C ASN A 116 11.21 12.64 9.84
N ASP A 117 9.97 12.24 10.13
CA ASP A 117 9.64 10.93 10.66
C ASP A 117 9.98 9.83 9.66
N TRP A 118 9.64 10.03 8.38
CA TRP A 118 10.01 9.14 7.29
C TRP A 118 11.51 8.89 7.23
N HIS A 119 12.32 9.95 7.18
CA HIS A 119 13.78 9.85 7.17
C HIS A 119 14.33 9.06 8.37
N SER A 120 13.82 9.34 9.55
CA SER A 120 14.30 8.73 10.81
C SER A 120 13.94 7.24 10.90
N ASN A 121 12.85 6.81 10.25
CA ASN A 121 12.34 5.45 10.33
C ASN A 121 12.74 4.53 9.16
N LEU A 122 13.35 5.05 8.08
CA LEU A 122 13.81 4.25 6.94
C LEU A 122 14.68 3.04 7.32
N PRO A 123 15.71 3.17 8.19
CA PRO A 123 16.54 2.03 8.56
C PRO A 123 15.76 0.93 9.29
N ARG A 124 14.77 1.33 10.12
CA ARG A 124 13.89 0.40 10.84
C ARG A 124 12.97 -0.34 9.89
N ALA A 125 12.42 0.38 8.90
CA ALA A 125 11.60 -0.21 7.85
C ALA A 125 12.40 -1.27 7.07
N ALA A 126 13.63 -0.97 6.66
CA ALA A 126 14.49 -1.91 5.94
C ALA A 126 14.76 -3.19 6.75
N ALA A 127 15.08 -3.09 8.04
CA ALA A 127 15.27 -4.24 8.92
C ALA A 127 13.99 -5.09 9.05
N ALA A 128 12.85 -4.44 9.27
CA ALA A 128 11.56 -5.11 9.40
C ALA A 128 11.14 -5.86 8.11
N PHE A 129 11.45 -5.30 6.94
CA PHE A 129 11.19 -5.98 5.66
C PHE A 129 12.11 -7.19 5.45
N LEU A 130 13.35 -7.13 5.87
CA LEU A 130 14.27 -8.27 5.81
C LEU A 130 13.71 -9.44 6.64
N ASP A 131 13.26 -9.19 7.86
CA ASP A 131 12.69 -10.20 8.74
C ASP A 131 11.40 -10.81 8.14
N LEU A 132 10.52 -9.96 7.59
CA LEU A 132 9.29 -10.40 6.93
C LEU A 132 9.59 -11.26 5.69
N TYR A 133 10.56 -10.87 4.88
CA TYR A 133 11.01 -11.61 3.70
C TYR A 133 11.56 -12.99 4.06
N GLN A 134 12.42 -13.06 5.07
CA GLN A 134 12.97 -14.32 5.57
C GLN A 134 11.87 -15.26 6.05
N SER A 135 10.87 -14.73 6.76
CA SER A 135 9.69 -15.49 7.21
C SER A 135 8.86 -16.03 6.05
N LEU A 136 8.69 -15.29 4.96
CA LEU A 136 8.00 -15.75 3.76
C LEU A 136 8.74 -16.90 3.07
N ILE A 137 10.07 -16.82 2.97
CA ILE A 137 10.88 -17.89 2.35
C ILE A 137 10.83 -19.15 3.20
N ALA A 138 10.91 -19.04 4.52
CA ALA A 138 10.86 -20.18 5.42
C ALA A 138 9.52 -20.94 5.28
N ARG A 139 8.40 -20.23 5.26
CA ARG A 139 7.05 -20.84 5.08
C ARG A 139 6.92 -21.59 3.74
N ARG A 140 7.46 -21.03 2.65
CA ARG A 140 7.42 -21.69 1.33
C ARG A 140 8.20 -22.99 1.26
N LYS A 141 9.19 -23.18 2.12
CA LYS A 141 9.96 -24.44 2.20
C LYS A 141 9.18 -25.51 2.93
N THR A 142 8.40 -25.15 3.95
CA THR A 142 7.56 -26.09 4.73
C THR A 142 6.32 -26.55 3.95
N ASP A 143 5.74 -25.72 3.09
CA ASP A 143 4.57 -26.06 2.28
C ASP A 143 4.88 -27.00 1.08
N LYS A 144 6.16 -27.30 0.83
CA LYS A 144 6.59 -28.20 -0.24
C LYS A 144 7.03 -29.58 0.24
N THR A 145 6.95 -29.84 1.54
CA THR A 145 7.26 -31.12 2.18
C THR A 145 5.98 -31.84 2.59
#